data_3874451ecec76536bc18f702a0d6637e
#
_entry.id   3874451ecec76536bc18f702a0d6637e
#
_cell.length_a   1.000
_cell.length_b   1.000
_cell.length_c   1.000
_cell.angle_alpha   90.00
_cell.angle_beta   90.00
_cell.angle_gamma   90.00
#
_symmetry.space_group_name_H-M   'P 1'
#
loop_
_entity.id
_entity.type
_entity.pdbx_description
1 polymer ?
#
loop_
_entity_poly.entity_id
_entity_poly.type
_entity_poly.pdbx_seq_one_letter_code
_entity_poly.pdbx_strand_id
1 'polypeptide(L)'
;MVMLSCLLGFMLLGGIAFLPDIELPLTKEEEFEPDAPEMEESAQPTDGPDLLWGRFLEDMIDGRGGDDQINGYDGYDTLNGSDGNDTVIGGNGDDIITGGHGNDLLQGLTGNDELHGENGNDHLAGGLGHDSLDGGAGSDTLIGGQGGDVLAGARFRCTAWG
;
A
#
# COMPACT_ATOMS: atom_id res chain seq x y z
N MET A 1 -23.86 -21.61 25.85
CA MET A 1 -24.74 -22.71 26.27
C MET A 1 -25.02 -23.50 25.00
N VAL A 2 -24.26 -24.54 24.72
CA VAL A 2 -24.44 -25.93 25.02
C VAL A 2 -23.08 -26.63 24.92
N MET A 3 -22.65 -27.16 26.02
CA MET A 3 -21.64 -28.21 26.12
C MET A 3 -22.20 -29.50 25.52
N LEU A 4 -21.37 -30.29 24.85
CA LEU A 4 -21.60 -31.71 24.79
C LEU A 4 -20.29 -32.47 24.95
N SER A 5 -20.09 -32.89 26.16
CA SER A 5 -19.19 -33.95 26.61
C SER A 5 -19.63 -35.29 26.03
N CYS A 6 -18.70 -36.05 25.48
CA CYS A 6 -18.92 -37.50 25.32
C CYS A 6 -17.70 -38.25 25.82
N LEU A 7 -17.81 -38.58 27.09
CA LEU A 7 -17.00 -39.56 27.77
C LEU A 7 -17.64 -40.92 27.53
N LEU A 8 -16.95 -41.86 26.92
CA LEU A 8 -17.32 -43.26 27.05
C LEU A 8 -16.06 -44.11 27.22
N GLY A 9 -15.87 -44.51 28.44
CA GLY A 9 -14.90 -45.52 28.77
C GLY A 9 -15.32 -46.89 28.27
N PHE A 10 -14.35 -47.71 27.91
CA PHE A 10 -14.48 -49.13 27.91
C PHE A 10 -13.19 -49.76 28.45
N MET A 11 -13.35 -50.29 29.66
CA MET A 11 -12.36 -51.14 30.33
C MET A 11 -12.62 -52.56 29.86
N LEU A 12 -11.66 -53.27 29.30
CA LEU A 12 -11.57 -54.73 29.48
C LEU A 12 -10.13 -55.22 29.36
N LEU A 13 -9.86 -56.07 30.32
CA LEU A 13 -8.62 -56.76 30.59
C LEU A 13 -8.06 -57.61 29.45
N GLY A 14 -6.77 -57.72 29.43
CA GLY A 14 -6.11 -59.01 29.18
C GLY A 14 -5.11 -59.02 28.01
N GLY A 15 -3.87 -59.24 28.32
CA GLY A 15 -2.91 -59.74 27.36
C GLY A 15 -1.65 -58.87 27.15
N ILE A 16 -0.62 -59.18 27.91
CA ILE A 16 0.74 -58.72 27.74
C ILE A 16 1.26 -59.27 26.41
N ALA A 17 1.45 -58.40 25.43
CA ALA A 17 2.33 -58.68 24.31
C ALA A 17 3.29 -57.52 24.18
N PHE A 18 4.52 -57.76 24.53
CA PHE A 18 5.66 -56.89 24.32
C PHE A 18 5.89 -56.79 22.83
N LEU A 19 5.52 -55.68 22.22
CA LEU A 19 5.92 -55.33 20.87
C LEU A 19 7.01 -54.25 20.96
N PRO A 20 8.09 -54.38 20.20
CA PRO A 20 9.18 -53.42 20.23
C PRO A 20 8.76 -52.09 19.68
N ASP A 21 9.36 -51.06 20.23
CA ASP A 21 9.22 -49.64 19.84
C ASP A 21 9.19 -49.45 18.34
N ILE A 22 7.99 -49.24 17.80
CA ILE A 22 7.82 -48.57 16.53
C ILE A 22 7.64 -47.09 16.89
N GLU A 23 8.72 -46.34 16.92
CA GLU A 23 8.67 -44.92 16.82
C GLU A 23 8.04 -44.57 15.46
N LEU A 24 6.75 -44.33 15.49
CA LEU A 24 6.12 -43.62 14.38
C LEU A 24 6.77 -42.24 14.32
N PRO A 25 7.38 -41.87 13.19
CA PRO A 25 7.82 -40.52 13.04
C PRO A 25 6.58 -39.66 13.22
N LEU A 26 6.63 -38.72 14.20
CA LEU A 26 5.70 -37.65 14.32
C LEU A 26 5.61 -37.00 12.93
N THR A 27 4.54 -37.33 12.22
CA THR A 27 4.18 -36.57 11.05
C THR A 27 4.03 -35.16 11.55
N LYS A 28 4.99 -34.31 11.17
CA LYS A 28 4.81 -32.88 11.18
C LYS A 28 3.41 -32.67 10.63
N GLU A 29 2.50 -32.24 11.47
CA GLU A 29 1.27 -31.63 10.98
C GLU A 29 1.76 -30.44 10.14
N GLU A 30 1.86 -30.65 8.84
CA GLU A 30 1.92 -29.54 7.90
C GLU A 30 0.55 -28.89 8.05
N GLU A 31 0.50 -27.86 8.89
CA GLU A 31 -0.57 -26.90 8.89
C GLU A 31 -0.69 -26.46 7.44
N PHE A 32 -1.73 -26.95 6.75
CA PHE A 32 -2.11 -26.48 5.43
C PHE A 32 -2.61 -25.06 5.67
N GLU A 33 -1.69 -24.10 5.70
CA GLU A 33 -2.00 -22.72 5.48
C GLU A 33 -2.58 -22.68 4.06
N PRO A 34 -3.85 -22.28 3.88
CA PRO A 34 -4.34 -22.04 2.54
C PRO A 34 -3.40 -20.99 1.94
N ASP A 35 -2.73 -21.35 0.83
CA ASP A 35 -2.00 -20.43 -0.01
C ASP A 35 -2.90 -19.22 -0.36
N ALA A 36 -3.03 -18.31 0.57
CA ALA A 36 -3.19 -16.93 0.20
C ALA A 36 -1.90 -16.62 -0.58
N PRO A 37 -1.96 -16.09 -1.81
CA PRO A 37 -0.76 -15.63 -2.46
C PRO A 37 -0.07 -14.73 -1.42
N GLU A 38 1.09 -15.15 -0.96
CA GLU A 38 1.95 -14.28 -0.18
C GLU A 38 2.17 -13.09 -1.12
N MET A 39 1.42 -12.01 -0.87
CA MET A 39 1.72 -10.73 -1.46
C MET A 39 3.11 -10.44 -0.93
N GLU A 40 4.09 -10.60 -1.80
CA GLU A 40 5.48 -10.36 -1.45
C GLU A 40 5.51 -9.00 -0.76
N GLU A 41 5.87 -9.01 0.51
CA GLU A 41 6.10 -7.80 1.29
C GLU A 41 6.95 -6.90 0.41
N SER A 42 6.44 -5.70 0.06
CA SER A 42 7.13 -4.78 -0.83
C SER A 42 8.59 -4.73 -0.43
N ALA A 43 9.48 -4.99 -1.38
CA ALA A 43 10.93 -4.95 -1.11
C ALA A 43 11.23 -3.67 -0.33
N GLN A 44 12.08 -3.77 0.72
CA GLN A 44 12.44 -2.58 1.49
C GLN A 44 12.96 -1.51 0.53
N PRO A 45 12.42 -0.27 0.58
CA PRO A 45 12.84 0.79 -0.34
C PRO A 45 14.34 0.99 -0.30
N THR A 46 14.94 1.20 -1.46
CA THR A 46 16.39 1.36 -1.65
C THR A 46 16.72 2.82 -2.01
N ASP A 47 17.97 3.11 -2.40
CA ASP A 47 18.35 4.40 -2.99
C ASP A 47 18.39 4.29 -4.54
N GLY A 48 17.68 3.34 -5.13
CA GLY A 48 17.57 3.10 -6.57
C GLY A 48 16.13 2.82 -6.97
N PRO A 49 15.82 2.76 -8.28
CA PRO A 49 14.44 2.63 -8.76
C PRO A 49 13.71 1.43 -8.17
N ASP A 50 12.60 1.68 -7.53
CA ASP A 50 11.78 0.69 -6.84
C ASP A 50 10.35 0.61 -7.41
N LEU A 51 9.70 -0.54 -7.18
CA LEU A 51 8.28 -0.76 -7.41
C LEU A 51 7.63 -1.03 -6.06
N LEU A 52 6.83 -0.09 -5.57
CA LEU A 52 6.23 -0.14 -4.24
C LEU A 52 4.71 -0.11 -4.35
N TRP A 53 4.03 -0.94 -3.60
CA TRP A 53 2.58 -0.96 -3.54
C TRP A 53 2.07 -1.19 -2.13
N GLY A 54 1.01 -0.47 -1.81
CA GLY A 54 0.25 -0.59 -0.59
C GLY A 54 -0.72 -1.78 -0.62
N ARG A 55 -1.62 -1.79 0.33
CA ARG A 55 -2.67 -2.79 0.51
C ARG A 55 -4.05 -2.10 0.37
N PHE A 56 -5.10 -2.72 0.89
CA PHE A 56 -6.46 -2.14 0.93
C PHE A 56 -6.76 -1.44 2.26
N LEU A 57 -5.78 -0.81 2.89
CA LEU A 57 -5.86 -0.12 4.18
C LEU A 57 -4.91 1.07 4.16
N GLU A 58 -4.92 1.87 5.21
CA GLU A 58 -3.97 2.96 5.40
C GLU A 58 -2.53 2.47 5.34
N ASP A 59 -1.77 2.98 4.37
CA ASP A 59 -0.37 2.64 4.15
C ASP A 59 0.53 3.88 4.29
N MET A 60 1.77 3.64 4.69
CA MET A 60 2.82 4.67 4.72
C MET A 60 4.00 4.14 3.91
N ILE A 61 4.25 4.74 2.75
CA ILE A 61 5.30 4.31 1.81
C ILE A 61 6.26 5.47 1.55
N ASP A 62 7.56 5.19 1.65
CA ASP A 62 8.65 6.14 1.35
C ASP A 62 9.60 5.49 0.34
N GLY A 63 9.68 6.04 -0.88
CA GLY A 63 10.55 5.57 -1.96
C GLY A 63 12.02 5.78 -1.66
N ARG A 64 12.37 6.83 -0.92
CA ARG A 64 13.73 7.29 -0.56
C ARG A 64 14.48 7.91 -1.73
N GLY A 65 15.03 7.14 -2.64
CA GLY A 65 15.75 7.70 -3.77
C GLY A 65 15.83 6.76 -4.94
N GLY A 66 15.87 7.33 -6.13
CA GLY A 66 15.71 6.63 -7.39
C GLY A 66 14.44 7.05 -8.08
N ASP A 67 14.25 6.65 -9.30
CA ASP A 67 13.02 6.94 -10.04
C ASP A 67 11.98 5.84 -9.73
N ASP A 68 11.10 6.09 -8.76
CA ASP A 68 10.24 5.09 -8.14
C ASP A 68 8.82 5.04 -8.75
N GLN A 69 8.16 3.89 -8.60
CA GLN A 69 6.74 3.73 -8.89
C GLN A 69 6.02 3.26 -7.63
N ILE A 70 5.11 4.09 -7.12
CA ILE A 70 4.39 3.86 -5.87
C ILE A 70 2.88 3.82 -6.16
N ASN A 71 2.16 2.86 -5.59
CA ASN A 71 0.71 2.76 -5.69
C ASN A 71 0.11 2.39 -4.33
N GLY A 72 -0.75 3.27 -3.77
CA GLY A 72 -1.42 3.06 -2.49
C GLY A 72 -2.58 2.06 -2.56
N TYR A 73 -3.36 2.04 -3.66
CA TYR A 73 -4.60 1.29 -3.89
C TYR A 73 -5.82 1.86 -3.15
N ASP A 74 -6.33 1.17 -2.13
CA ASP A 74 -7.50 1.59 -1.36
C ASP A 74 -7.03 1.91 0.06
N GLY A 75 -7.35 3.07 0.59
CA GLY A 75 -6.96 3.45 1.95
C GLY A 75 -6.95 4.93 2.16
N TYR A 76 -6.40 5.36 3.27
CA TYR A 76 -5.98 6.75 3.52
C TYR A 76 -4.46 6.73 3.58
N ASP A 77 -3.83 6.85 2.42
CA ASP A 77 -2.43 6.56 2.28
C ASP A 77 -1.55 7.80 2.46
N THR A 78 -0.33 7.58 2.92
CA THR A 78 0.72 8.60 2.99
C THR A 78 1.91 8.11 2.16
N LEU A 79 2.09 8.72 0.99
CA LEU A 79 3.05 8.28 -0.01
C LEU A 79 4.08 9.36 -0.27
N ASN A 80 5.36 8.99 -0.28
CA ASN A 80 6.48 9.90 -0.51
C ASN A 80 7.45 9.31 -1.55
N GLY A 81 7.66 10.01 -2.68
CA GLY A 81 8.68 9.66 -3.68
C GLY A 81 10.09 9.91 -3.17
N SER A 82 10.32 11.09 -2.59
CA SER A 82 11.58 11.60 -2.03
C SER A 82 12.58 12.12 -3.07
N ASP A 83 13.71 11.45 -3.37
CA ASP A 83 14.70 11.90 -4.35
C ASP A 83 14.55 11.08 -5.66
N GLY A 84 14.19 11.70 -6.77
CA GLY A 84 14.07 11.02 -8.06
C GLY A 84 12.99 11.61 -8.95
N ASN A 85 12.74 10.98 -10.10
CA ASN A 85 11.56 11.35 -10.89
C ASN A 85 10.52 10.27 -10.72
N ASP A 86 9.61 10.50 -9.79
CA ASP A 86 8.74 9.49 -9.25
C ASP A 86 7.37 9.44 -9.94
N THR A 87 6.74 8.28 -9.91
CA THR A 87 5.35 8.10 -10.29
C THR A 87 4.58 7.58 -9.09
N VAL A 88 3.71 8.42 -8.52
CA VAL A 88 2.97 8.08 -7.31
C VAL A 88 1.48 8.15 -7.57
N ILE A 89 0.77 7.09 -7.20
CA ILE A 89 -0.67 6.94 -7.37
C ILE A 89 -1.27 6.66 -6.00
N GLY A 90 -2.18 7.52 -5.52
CA GLY A 90 -2.92 7.32 -4.27
C GLY A 90 -3.89 6.17 -4.40
N GLY A 91 -5.00 6.38 -5.03
CA GLY A 91 -5.98 5.35 -5.31
C GLY A 91 -7.39 5.73 -4.91
N ASN A 92 -8.03 4.91 -4.09
CA ASN A 92 -9.32 5.23 -3.51
C ASN A 92 -9.16 5.61 -2.04
N GLY A 93 -9.60 6.77 -1.66
CA GLY A 93 -9.53 7.30 -0.30
C GLY A 93 -8.92 8.68 -0.27
N ASP A 94 -8.91 9.33 0.88
CA ASP A 94 -8.33 10.67 1.00
C ASP A 94 -6.82 10.52 1.29
N ASP A 95 -5.98 10.74 0.28
CA ASP A 95 -4.56 10.45 0.31
C ASP A 95 -3.68 11.67 0.52
N ILE A 96 -2.48 11.47 1.07
CA ILE A 96 -1.42 12.49 1.16
C ILE A 96 -0.23 12.01 0.32
N ILE A 97 0.10 12.76 -0.73
CA ILE A 97 1.12 12.39 -1.70
C ILE A 97 2.17 13.48 -1.81
N THR A 98 3.44 13.12 -1.65
CA THR A 98 4.60 14.03 -1.83
C THR A 98 5.50 13.47 -2.93
N GLY A 99 5.87 14.29 -3.92
CA GLY A 99 6.85 13.96 -4.95
C GLY A 99 8.27 14.04 -4.37
N GLY A 100 8.71 15.24 -4.05
CA GLY A 100 10.00 15.50 -3.41
C GLY A 100 10.98 16.25 -4.30
N HIS A 101 12.14 15.66 -4.57
CA HIS A 101 13.11 16.23 -5.50
C HIS A 101 13.04 15.52 -6.85
N GLY A 102 12.81 16.26 -7.92
CA GLY A 102 12.78 15.69 -9.26
C GLY A 102 11.61 16.18 -10.09
N ASN A 103 11.29 15.49 -11.18
CA ASN A 103 10.11 15.85 -11.96
C ASN A 103 9.10 14.72 -11.83
N ASP A 104 8.10 14.94 -11.00
CA ASP A 104 7.24 13.89 -10.50
C ASP A 104 5.88 13.84 -11.20
N LEU A 105 5.28 12.65 -11.22
CA LEU A 105 3.91 12.43 -11.68
C LEU A 105 3.08 11.92 -10.50
N LEU A 106 2.19 12.77 -9.98
CA LEU A 106 1.36 12.47 -8.81
C LEU A 106 -0.12 12.40 -9.23
N GLN A 107 -0.82 11.36 -8.78
CA GLN A 107 -2.23 11.14 -9.06
C GLN A 107 -2.97 10.74 -7.78
N GLY A 108 -3.97 11.53 -7.35
CA GLY A 108 -4.85 11.19 -6.23
C GLY A 108 -5.85 10.10 -6.60
N LEU A 109 -6.57 10.27 -7.68
CA LEU A 109 -7.65 9.48 -8.29
C LEU A 109 -9.01 9.75 -7.64
N THR A 110 -9.40 9.11 -6.54
CA THR A 110 -10.73 9.27 -5.92
C THR A 110 -10.61 9.52 -4.43
N GLY A 111 -11.14 10.63 -3.98
CA GLY A 111 -11.06 11.07 -2.59
C GLY A 111 -10.80 12.56 -2.51
N ASN A 112 -10.59 13.07 -1.32
CA ASN A 112 -10.17 14.46 -1.15
C ASN A 112 -8.68 14.44 -0.84
N ASP A 113 -7.88 14.58 -1.90
CA ASP A 113 -6.46 14.29 -1.86
C ASP A 113 -5.61 15.54 -1.62
N GLU A 114 -4.47 15.37 -0.96
CA GLU A 114 -3.46 16.41 -0.75
C GLU A 114 -2.16 16.02 -1.48
N LEU A 115 -1.82 16.77 -2.55
CA LEU A 115 -0.68 16.50 -3.41
C LEU A 115 0.34 17.63 -3.34
N HIS A 116 1.61 17.30 -3.07
CA HIS A 116 2.75 18.19 -3.01
C HIS A 116 3.84 17.77 -4.01
N GLY A 117 4.14 18.59 -5.03
CA GLY A 117 5.23 18.34 -5.97
C GLY A 117 6.60 18.58 -5.34
N GLU A 118 6.71 19.64 -4.56
CA GLU A 118 7.92 20.18 -3.91
C GLU A 118 8.95 20.77 -4.88
N ASN A 119 10.04 20.10 -5.24
CA ASN A 119 11.10 20.66 -6.09
C ASN A 119 11.18 19.97 -7.45
N GLY A 120 10.88 20.65 -8.51
CA GLY A 120 10.97 20.09 -9.84
C GLY A 120 9.99 20.70 -10.83
N ASN A 121 9.78 20.01 -11.94
CA ASN A 121 8.70 20.38 -12.86
C ASN A 121 7.69 19.25 -12.85
N ASP A 122 6.68 19.39 -12.03
CA ASP A 122 5.81 18.31 -11.61
C ASP A 122 4.47 18.28 -12.34
N HIS A 123 3.89 17.10 -12.42
CA HIS A 123 2.55 16.88 -12.92
C HIS A 123 1.67 16.31 -11.80
N LEU A 124 0.70 17.14 -11.34
CA LEU A 124 -0.23 16.77 -10.28
C LEU A 124 -1.64 16.67 -10.83
N ALA A 125 -2.32 15.57 -10.55
CA ALA A 125 -3.74 15.36 -10.88
C ALA A 125 -4.51 14.89 -9.66
N GLY A 126 -5.46 15.69 -9.15
CA GLY A 126 -6.32 15.32 -8.02
C GLY A 126 -7.27 14.20 -8.40
N GLY A 127 -8.22 14.45 -9.25
CA GLY A 127 -9.13 13.41 -9.77
C GLY A 127 -10.59 13.67 -9.45
N LEU A 128 -11.22 12.82 -8.67
CA LEU A 128 -12.59 12.99 -8.19
C LEU A 128 -12.57 13.37 -6.71
N GLY A 129 -13.07 14.54 -6.34
CA GLY A 129 -13.16 14.98 -4.96
C GLY A 129 -12.89 16.46 -4.75
N HIS A 130 -12.51 16.82 -3.56
CA HIS A 130 -12.09 18.17 -3.23
C HIS A 130 -10.60 18.14 -2.90
N ASP A 131 -9.79 18.38 -3.91
CA ASP A 131 -8.37 18.15 -3.85
C ASP A 131 -7.56 19.42 -3.54
N SER A 132 -6.42 19.24 -2.88
CA SER A 132 -5.45 20.30 -2.60
C SER A 132 -4.13 19.98 -3.28
N LEU A 133 -3.76 20.76 -4.29
CA LEU A 133 -2.55 20.56 -5.09
C LEU A 133 -1.59 21.72 -4.90
N ASP A 134 -0.36 21.44 -4.46
CA ASP A 134 0.73 22.41 -4.41
C ASP A 134 1.91 21.92 -5.27
N GLY A 135 2.17 22.63 -6.37
CA GLY A 135 3.27 22.30 -7.28
C GLY A 135 4.64 22.59 -6.70
N GLY A 136 4.74 23.52 -5.72
CA GLY A 136 6.01 23.88 -5.11
C GLY A 136 6.90 24.74 -5.98
N ALA A 137 8.17 24.36 -6.13
CA ALA A 137 9.19 25.15 -6.83
C ALA A 137 9.50 24.53 -8.19
N GLY A 138 9.13 25.24 -9.28
CA GLY A 138 9.42 24.77 -10.63
C GLY A 138 8.42 25.29 -11.65
N SER A 139 8.24 24.52 -12.70
CA SER A 139 7.25 24.77 -13.74
C SER A 139 6.27 23.62 -13.78
N ASP A 140 5.23 23.72 -12.97
CA ASP A 140 4.34 22.62 -12.66
C ASP A 140 3.07 22.64 -13.52
N THR A 141 2.49 21.46 -13.67
CA THR A 141 1.18 21.28 -14.30
C THR A 141 0.22 20.68 -13.27
N LEU A 142 -0.82 21.44 -12.89
CA LEU A 142 -1.79 21.05 -11.89
C LEU A 142 -3.17 20.89 -12.55
N ILE A 143 -3.81 19.75 -12.31
CA ILE A 143 -5.15 19.40 -12.80
C ILE A 143 -5.98 18.98 -11.58
N GLY A 144 -6.92 19.81 -11.12
CA GLY A 144 -7.79 19.48 -9.99
C GLY A 144 -8.67 18.28 -10.32
N GLY A 145 -9.44 18.36 -11.39
CA GLY A 145 -10.36 17.30 -11.79
C GLY A 145 -11.82 17.69 -11.52
N GLN A 146 -12.62 16.74 -11.02
CA GLN A 146 -14.01 16.98 -10.68
C GLN A 146 -14.14 17.27 -9.18
N GLY A 147 -14.69 18.44 -8.86
CA GLY A 147 -14.93 18.85 -7.49
C GLY A 147 -14.64 20.32 -7.25
N GLY A 148 -14.38 20.66 -6.01
CA GLY A 148 -14.01 22.01 -5.64
C GLY A 148 -12.58 22.07 -5.14
N ASP A 149 -11.63 22.22 -6.07
CA ASP A 149 -10.22 22.02 -5.82
C ASP A 149 -9.47 23.30 -5.48
N VAL A 150 -8.40 23.16 -4.71
CA VAL A 150 -7.47 24.24 -4.36
C VAL A 150 -6.13 23.95 -5.02
N LEU A 151 -5.68 24.87 -5.90
CA LEU A 151 -4.42 24.72 -6.61
C LEU A 151 -3.47 25.85 -6.21
N ALA A 152 -2.26 25.48 -5.75
CA ALA A 152 -1.18 26.39 -5.38
C ALA A 152 0.11 26.02 -6.14
N GLY A 153 1.00 27.00 -6.41
CA GLY A 153 2.29 26.76 -7.07
C GLY A 153 2.97 28.06 -7.48
N ALA A 154 4.28 28.04 -7.66
CA ALA A 154 5.06 29.24 -7.92
C ALA A 154 4.94 29.79 -9.35
N ARG A 155 4.66 28.94 -10.37
CA ARG A 155 4.40 29.35 -11.77
C ARG A 155 3.43 28.37 -12.42
N PHE A 156 2.19 28.80 -12.68
CA PHE A 156 1.09 27.93 -13.11
C PHE A 156 0.91 27.79 -14.62
N ARG A 157 0.58 26.56 -15.04
CA ARG A 157 -0.44 26.30 -16.05
C ARG A 157 -1.63 25.62 -15.37
N CYS A 158 -2.59 26.40 -14.94
CA CYS A 158 -3.84 25.82 -14.41
C CYS A 158 -4.78 25.47 -15.57
N THR A 159 -5.20 24.23 -15.66
CA THR A 159 -6.39 23.84 -16.42
C THR A 159 -7.42 23.32 -15.44
N ALA A 160 -8.26 24.22 -14.93
CA ALA A 160 -9.46 23.82 -14.20
C ALA A 160 -10.53 23.43 -15.25
N TRP A 161 -10.99 22.21 -15.21
CA TRP A 161 -12.19 21.76 -15.88
C TRP A 161 -13.22 21.49 -14.78
N GLY A 162 -14.21 22.37 -14.66
CA GLY A 162 -15.39 22.17 -13.84
C GLY A 162 -16.57 21.67 -14.69
#